data_f6d2e6b273fb9d87cecfb7a866b7b06c
#
_entry.id   f6d2e6b273fb9d87cecfb7a866b7b06c
#
_cell.length_a   1.000
_cell.length_b   1.000
_cell.length_c   1.000
_cell.angle_alpha   90.00
_cell.angle_beta   90.00
_cell.angle_gamma   90.00
#
_symmetry.space_group_name_H-M   'P 1'
#
loop_
_entity.id
_entity.type
_entity.pdbx_description
1 polymer ?
#
loop_
_entity_poly.entity_id
_entity_poly.type
_entity_poly.pdbx_seq_one_letter_code
_entity_poly.pdbx_strand_id
1 'polypeptide(L)'
;MTRTTRVVGAVTRRTLLQGAVTAGLGAALKWRPALADIPTPITHMALGKTLHLFQGAGGNVIVAGGADGVLLVDGGLAARSAELLQQVGTVMDKGPVQVLFNTHWHWQHTGSNEALGKAGAKIIAHQNTALWLGTHVDSRWEQRIYPPLPAAARPTQTFYYGDQKLSFGGQDLQYAVMPQAHTDGDIYVFFPRENVLVAGDVVSGGQYPLLDWCTNGWLGGMVEGLATLIAKVDGDTRIIPGDGPVRSKADLMAQRDMCQEVLGRIGTSYFKGDTWEQLVASRPTREFDARWGNPDQFLKLAYEGAWYHVNEIRRYTFRPGTGGFAPGGPRPAGARAGRPAVPEAGQAAGSRAGQPGGAGAGR
;
A
#
# COMPACT_ATOMS: atom_id res chain seq x y z
N MET A 1 -57.03 -36.22 -56.84
CA MET A 1 -56.53 -36.75 -55.55
C MET A 1 -55.00 -36.67 -55.58
N THR A 2 -54.47 -35.61 -55.08
CA THR A 2 -53.01 -35.33 -55.09
C THR A 2 -52.50 -35.40 -53.66
N ARG A 3 -51.65 -36.36 -53.35
CA ARG A 3 -51.01 -36.59 -52.06
C ARG A 3 -49.79 -35.66 -51.93
N THR A 4 -49.80 -34.77 -50.94
CA THR A 4 -48.67 -33.93 -50.60
C THR A 4 -47.80 -34.68 -49.60
N THR A 5 -46.58 -35.02 -49.98
CA THR A 5 -45.56 -35.63 -49.08
C THR A 5 -44.81 -34.53 -48.34
N ARG A 6 -44.92 -34.50 -47.02
CA ARG A 6 -44.06 -33.66 -46.13
C ARG A 6 -42.67 -34.28 -45.98
N VAL A 7 -41.68 -33.56 -46.41
CA VAL A 7 -40.26 -33.91 -46.17
C VAL A 7 -39.91 -33.32 -44.79
N VAL A 8 -39.61 -34.21 -43.84
CA VAL A 8 -39.05 -33.86 -42.56
C VAL A 8 -37.54 -33.80 -42.73
N GLY A 9 -36.98 -32.57 -42.72
CA GLY A 9 -35.53 -32.38 -42.81
C GLY A 9 -34.84 -32.82 -41.50
N ALA A 10 -33.88 -33.71 -41.62
CA ALA A 10 -33.06 -34.20 -40.53
C ALA A 10 -32.12 -33.07 -40.05
N VAL A 11 -32.26 -32.66 -38.79
CA VAL A 11 -31.34 -31.72 -38.11
C VAL A 11 -30.04 -32.47 -37.80
N THR A 12 -28.97 -32.13 -38.48
CA THR A 12 -27.65 -32.74 -38.28
C THR A 12 -27.00 -32.22 -37.00
N ARG A 13 -26.18 -33.08 -36.34
CA ARG A 13 -25.42 -32.76 -35.10
C ARG A 13 -24.57 -31.46 -35.18
N ARG A 14 -24.32 -30.97 -36.38
CA ARG A 14 -23.56 -29.75 -36.64
C ARG A 14 -24.36 -28.46 -36.33
N THR A 15 -25.66 -28.49 -36.41
CA THR A 15 -26.55 -27.33 -36.13
C THR A 15 -26.85 -27.15 -34.66
N LEU A 16 -26.64 -28.19 -33.83
CA LEU A 16 -26.79 -28.11 -32.37
C LEU A 16 -25.54 -27.57 -31.65
N LEU A 17 -24.38 -27.55 -32.32
CA LEU A 17 -23.13 -27.01 -31.74
C LEU A 17 -22.91 -25.53 -32.06
N GLN A 18 -23.69 -24.92 -32.94
CA GLN A 18 -23.62 -23.46 -33.21
C GLN A 18 -24.62 -22.61 -32.41
N GLY A 19 -25.50 -23.24 -31.65
CA GLY A 19 -26.50 -22.54 -30.81
C GLY A 19 -26.14 -22.37 -29.33
N ALA A 20 -24.97 -22.87 -28.88
CA ALA A 20 -24.60 -22.90 -27.47
C ALA A 20 -23.40 -21.98 -27.11
N VAL A 21 -23.00 -21.06 -27.98
CA VAL A 21 -21.84 -20.16 -27.75
C VAL A 21 -22.25 -18.69 -27.51
N THR A 22 -23.54 -18.39 -27.33
CA THR A 22 -23.99 -17.00 -27.15
C THR A 22 -24.68 -16.71 -25.80
N ALA A 23 -24.41 -17.51 -24.78
CA ALA A 23 -24.94 -17.21 -23.42
C ALA A 23 -23.88 -17.39 -22.32
N GLY A 24 -22.68 -16.88 -22.56
CA GLY A 24 -21.56 -16.95 -21.61
C GLY A 24 -20.60 -15.77 -21.72
N LEU A 25 -21.07 -14.61 -22.16
CA LEU A 25 -20.36 -13.36 -21.96
C LEU A 25 -20.62 -12.93 -20.52
N GLY A 26 -19.89 -13.55 -19.58
CA GLY A 26 -19.62 -12.94 -18.31
C GLY A 26 -19.14 -11.52 -18.59
N ALA A 27 -19.85 -10.53 -18.07
CA ALA A 27 -19.39 -9.16 -18.01
C ALA A 27 -18.05 -9.18 -17.22
N ALA A 28 -16.93 -9.37 -17.95
CA ALA A 28 -15.66 -8.93 -17.44
C ALA A 28 -15.86 -7.43 -17.19
N LEU A 29 -16.09 -7.06 -15.92
CA LEU A 29 -15.96 -5.68 -15.49
C LEU A 29 -14.56 -5.25 -15.93
N LYS A 30 -14.47 -4.61 -17.09
CA LYS A 30 -13.28 -3.90 -17.49
C LYS A 30 -13.17 -2.76 -16.49
N TRP A 31 -12.44 -3.00 -15.40
CA TRP A 31 -11.97 -1.93 -14.56
C TRP A 31 -11.14 -1.02 -15.45
N ARG A 32 -11.75 0.02 -15.94
CA ARG A 32 -11.04 1.18 -16.47
C ARG A 32 -10.57 1.92 -15.23
N PRO A 33 -9.26 2.22 -15.11
CA PRO A 33 -8.84 3.26 -14.19
C PRO A 33 -9.63 4.50 -14.62
N ALA A 34 -10.62 4.89 -13.82
CA ALA A 34 -11.55 5.98 -14.13
C ALA A 34 -10.88 7.37 -14.12
N LEU A 35 -9.57 7.44 -14.20
CA LEU A 35 -8.78 8.65 -14.03
C LEU A 35 -7.94 9.04 -15.26
N ALA A 36 -8.00 8.29 -16.39
CA ALA A 36 -7.14 8.58 -17.54
C ALA A 36 -7.72 9.59 -18.54
N ASP A 37 -9.00 9.93 -18.52
CA ASP A 37 -9.67 10.60 -19.64
C ASP A 37 -10.17 12.03 -19.37
N ILE A 38 -10.04 12.57 -18.15
CA ILE A 38 -10.34 13.98 -17.90
C ILE A 38 -9.15 14.58 -17.14
N PRO A 39 -8.41 15.55 -17.70
CA PRO A 39 -7.36 16.19 -16.95
C PRO A 39 -7.99 17.05 -15.85
N THR A 40 -8.18 16.45 -14.67
CA THR A 40 -8.53 17.21 -13.47
C THR A 40 -7.42 18.23 -13.25
N PRO A 41 -7.72 19.52 -13.14
CA PRO A 41 -6.70 20.52 -12.88
C PRO A 41 -5.93 20.17 -11.60
N ILE A 42 -4.61 20.34 -11.61
CA ILE A 42 -3.84 20.28 -10.37
C ILE A 42 -4.19 21.53 -9.58
N THR A 43 -4.67 21.34 -8.36
CA THR A 43 -4.98 22.41 -7.42
C THR A 43 -4.12 22.28 -6.18
N HIS A 44 -3.96 23.36 -5.43
CA HIS A 44 -3.25 23.30 -4.16
C HIS A 44 -4.00 24.03 -3.04
N MET A 45 -3.77 23.58 -1.82
CA MET A 45 -4.34 24.13 -0.59
C MET A 45 -3.23 24.31 0.44
N ALA A 46 -3.13 25.48 1.06
CA ALA A 46 -2.19 25.69 2.16
C ALA A 46 -2.61 24.92 3.41
N LEU A 47 -1.71 24.15 3.96
CA LEU A 47 -1.84 23.46 5.25
C LEU A 47 -1.07 24.19 6.36
N GLY A 48 -0.33 25.23 6.03
CA GLY A 48 0.47 26.04 6.91
C GLY A 48 1.21 27.10 6.13
N LYS A 49 2.16 27.79 6.76
CA LYS A 49 2.94 28.83 6.08
C LYS A 49 3.84 28.29 4.97
N THR A 50 4.32 27.05 5.15
CA THR A 50 5.32 26.41 4.27
C THR A 50 4.91 25.02 3.84
N LEU A 51 3.69 24.58 4.17
CA LEU A 51 3.17 23.25 3.87
C LEU A 51 1.91 23.35 3.01
N HIS A 52 1.89 22.67 1.89
CA HIS A 52 0.78 22.66 0.93
C HIS A 52 0.40 21.24 0.53
N LEU A 53 -0.90 21.03 0.31
CA LEU A 53 -1.44 19.83 -0.32
C LEU A 53 -1.73 20.15 -1.79
N PHE A 54 -1.17 19.37 -2.73
CA PHE A 54 -1.49 19.36 -4.14
C PHE A 54 -2.37 18.15 -4.45
N GLN A 55 -3.44 18.39 -5.21
CA GLN A 55 -4.42 17.37 -5.62
C GLN A 55 -4.62 17.41 -7.14
N GLY A 56 -5.08 16.30 -7.73
CA GLY A 56 -5.30 16.19 -9.17
C GLY A 56 -4.08 15.70 -9.96
N ALA A 57 -2.97 15.43 -9.29
CA ALA A 57 -1.78 14.83 -9.91
C ALA A 57 -1.83 13.29 -10.01
N GLY A 58 -2.96 12.67 -9.64
CA GLY A 58 -3.15 11.22 -9.61
C GLY A 58 -3.19 10.62 -8.20
N GLY A 59 -2.67 11.33 -7.23
CA GLY A 59 -2.75 11.14 -5.80
C GLY A 59 -2.52 12.47 -5.11
N ASN A 60 -2.64 12.49 -3.80
CA ASN A 60 -2.28 13.62 -2.96
C ASN A 60 -0.76 13.75 -2.89
N VAL A 61 -0.25 14.97 -3.06
CA VAL A 61 1.17 15.29 -2.93
C VAL A 61 1.33 16.38 -1.87
N ILE A 62 2.11 16.13 -0.83
CA ILE A 62 2.45 17.14 0.15
C ILE A 62 3.76 17.80 -0.24
N VAL A 63 3.78 19.12 -0.17
CA VAL A 63 4.93 19.95 -0.52
C VAL A 63 5.27 20.84 0.67
N ALA A 64 6.49 20.71 1.17
CA ALA A 64 7.04 21.60 2.19
C ALA A 64 8.18 22.42 1.61
N GLY A 65 8.19 23.74 1.88
CA GLY A 65 9.26 24.64 1.45
C GLY A 65 9.98 25.26 2.64
N GLY A 66 11.26 25.53 2.46
CA GLY A 66 12.07 26.14 3.50
C GLY A 66 13.41 26.67 2.98
N ALA A 67 14.34 26.99 3.90
CA ALA A 67 15.67 27.47 3.53
C ALA A 67 16.50 26.41 2.77
N ASP A 68 16.21 25.13 3.00
CA ASP A 68 16.91 23.99 2.36
C ASP A 68 16.35 23.61 0.99
N GLY A 69 15.39 24.36 0.46
CA GLY A 69 14.70 24.07 -0.80
C GLY A 69 13.30 23.50 -0.59
N VAL A 70 12.90 22.53 -1.42
CA VAL A 70 11.57 21.94 -1.42
C VAL A 70 11.65 20.43 -1.06
N LEU A 71 10.70 19.96 -0.26
CA LEU A 71 10.50 18.57 0.07
C LEU A 71 9.11 18.13 -0.39
N LEU A 72 9.02 16.97 -1.01
CA LEU A 72 7.75 16.34 -1.39
C LEU A 72 7.51 15.06 -0.56
N VAL A 73 6.23 14.78 -0.28
CA VAL A 73 5.75 13.44 0.09
C VAL A 73 4.82 12.98 -1.02
N ASP A 74 5.23 11.93 -1.71
CA ASP A 74 4.71 11.38 -2.94
C ASP A 74 4.91 12.29 -4.16
N GLY A 75 4.75 11.74 -5.36
CA GLY A 75 5.12 12.39 -6.62
C GLY A 75 4.04 12.37 -7.70
N GLY A 76 2.82 11.93 -7.39
CA GLY A 76 1.74 11.83 -8.37
C GLY A 76 2.04 10.85 -9.51
N LEU A 77 1.28 10.98 -10.58
CA LEU A 77 1.42 10.20 -11.82
C LEU A 77 2.59 10.69 -12.68
N ALA A 78 3.28 9.77 -13.34
CA ALA A 78 4.34 10.10 -14.28
C ALA A 78 3.85 11.04 -15.41
N ALA A 79 2.65 10.81 -15.92
CA ALA A 79 2.05 11.66 -16.97
C ALA A 79 1.72 13.09 -16.50
N ARG A 80 1.64 13.32 -15.19
CA ARG A 80 1.35 14.62 -14.58
C ARG A 80 2.57 15.27 -13.93
N SER A 81 3.71 14.57 -13.91
CA SER A 81 4.93 14.99 -13.19
C SER A 81 5.42 16.39 -13.63
N ALA A 82 5.51 16.65 -14.94
CA ALA A 82 5.98 17.94 -15.44
C ALA A 82 5.09 19.11 -14.99
N GLU A 83 3.77 18.96 -15.09
CA GLU A 83 2.79 19.96 -14.64
C GLU A 83 2.84 20.16 -13.13
N LEU A 84 2.89 19.05 -12.36
CA LEU A 84 3.02 19.11 -10.91
C LEU A 84 4.27 19.87 -10.47
N LEU A 85 5.42 19.52 -11.00
CA LEU A 85 6.70 20.14 -10.64
C LEU A 85 6.77 21.61 -11.05
N GLN A 86 6.18 21.98 -12.18
CA GLN A 86 6.04 23.39 -12.59
C GLN A 86 5.19 24.17 -11.57
N GLN A 87 4.05 23.65 -11.17
CA GLN A 87 3.17 24.30 -10.18
C GLN A 87 3.83 24.38 -8.81
N VAL A 88 4.52 23.31 -8.37
CA VAL A 88 5.31 23.29 -7.13
C VAL A 88 6.34 24.41 -7.15
N GLY A 89 7.11 24.55 -8.24
CA GLY A 89 8.09 25.62 -8.39
C GLY A 89 7.47 27.02 -8.31
N THR A 90 6.30 27.22 -8.91
CA THR A 90 5.59 28.51 -8.88
C THR A 90 5.06 28.85 -7.48
N VAL A 91 4.47 27.87 -6.79
CA VAL A 91 3.83 28.08 -5.48
C VAL A 91 4.86 28.24 -4.37
N MET A 92 5.93 27.44 -4.40
CA MET A 92 6.88 27.40 -3.30
C MET A 92 7.99 28.46 -3.42
N ASP A 93 8.45 28.76 -4.63
CA ASP A 93 9.56 29.71 -4.90
C ASP A 93 10.75 29.54 -3.91
N LYS A 94 11.13 28.30 -3.64
CA LYS A 94 12.18 27.93 -2.68
C LYS A 94 13.32 27.12 -3.30
N GLY A 95 13.44 27.19 -4.62
CA GLY A 95 14.47 26.44 -5.34
C GLY A 95 14.06 25.00 -5.66
N PRO A 96 15.04 24.13 -5.99
CA PRO A 96 14.75 22.78 -6.44
C PRO A 96 14.22 21.87 -5.33
N VAL A 97 13.57 20.79 -5.75
CA VAL A 97 13.20 19.70 -4.84
C VAL A 97 14.47 18.96 -4.41
N GLN A 98 14.75 18.94 -3.10
CA GLN A 98 15.90 18.30 -2.50
C GLN A 98 15.57 16.90 -1.94
N VAL A 99 14.33 16.72 -1.48
CA VAL A 99 13.90 15.48 -0.82
C VAL A 99 12.54 15.07 -1.36
N LEU A 100 12.39 13.78 -1.66
CA LEU A 100 11.14 13.12 -1.98
C LEU A 100 10.95 11.93 -1.04
N PHE A 101 9.84 11.85 -0.34
CA PHE A 101 9.39 10.64 0.33
C PHE A 101 8.43 9.87 -0.57
N ASN A 102 8.56 8.54 -0.67
CA ASN A 102 7.50 7.70 -1.20
C ASN A 102 6.82 6.99 -0.03
N THR A 103 5.51 7.20 0.13
CA THR A 103 4.73 6.53 1.17
C THR A 103 4.66 5.04 0.94
N HIS A 104 4.62 4.60 -0.32
CA HIS A 104 4.68 3.21 -0.78
C HIS A 104 5.09 3.17 -2.28
N TRP A 105 5.05 1.99 -2.92
CA TRP A 105 5.63 1.81 -4.26
C TRP A 105 4.68 2.13 -5.42
N HIS A 106 3.38 2.29 -5.24
CA HIS A 106 2.41 2.40 -6.33
C HIS A 106 2.69 3.59 -7.26
N TRP A 107 2.40 3.38 -8.52
CA TRP A 107 2.75 4.26 -9.64
C TRP A 107 2.09 5.64 -9.59
N GLN A 108 0.94 5.76 -8.93
CA GLN A 108 0.26 7.05 -8.71
C GLN A 108 0.93 7.92 -7.63
N HIS A 109 1.90 7.37 -6.91
CA HIS A 109 2.66 8.05 -5.86
C HIS A 109 4.13 8.26 -6.22
N THR A 110 4.64 7.50 -7.18
CA THR A 110 6.07 7.47 -7.53
C THR A 110 6.38 8.08 -8.91
N GLY A 111 5.38 8.68 -9.57
CA GLY A 111 5.51 9.13 -10.95
C GLY A 111 6.53 10.24 -11.19
N SER A 112 6.84 11.07 -10.19
CA SER A 112 7.88 12.11 -10.30
C SER A 112 9.27 11.64 -9.89
N ASN A 113 9.44 10.39 -9.45
CA ASN A 113 10.72 9.87 -8.96
C ASN A 113 11.85 10.03 -9.96
N GLU A 114 11.62 9.67 -11.24
CA GLU A 114 12.67 9.73 -12.26
C GLU A 114 13.14 11.16 -12.54
N ALA A 115 12.21 12.09 -12.67
CA ALA A 115 12.54 13.48 -12.91
C ALA A 115 13.32 14.09 -11.74
N LEU A 116 12.86 13.82 -10.50
CA LEU A 116 13.48 14.33 -9.29
C LEU A 116 14.83 13.66 -9.00
N GLY A 117 14.94 12.35 -9.19
CA GLY A 117 16.20 11.65 -9.02
C GLY A 117 17.27 12.05 -10.04
N LYS A 118 16.89 12.30 -11.30
CA LYS A 118 17.80 12.90 -12.31
C LYS A 118 18.24 14.31 -11.94
N ALA A 119 17.39 15.07 -11.24
CA ALA A 119 17.72 16.40 -10.73
C ALA A 119 18.57 16.36 -9.44
N GLY A 120 18.86 15.17 -8.90
CA GLY A 120 19.69 15.00 -7.71
C GLY A 120 18.93 14.99 -6.39
N ALA A 121 17.61 14.95 -6.40
CA ALA A 121 16.81 14.84 -5.18
C ALA A 121 17.08 13.51 -4.46
N LYS A 122 17.15 13.56 -3.14
CA LYS A 122 17.20 12.37 -2.28
C LYS A 122 15.81 11.74 -2.20
N ILE A 123 15.68 10.48 -2.62
CA ILE A 123 14.43 9.74 -2.54
C ILE A 123 14.49 8.82 -1.32
N ILE A 124 13.57 9.01 -0.37
CA ILE A 124 13.50 8.28 0.90
C ILE A 124 12.27 7.40 0.90
N ALA A 125 12.42 6.12 1.21
CA ALA A 125 11.33 5.16 1.29
C ALA A 125 11.64 3.98 2.21
N HIS A 126 10.64 3.15 2.48
CA HIS A 126 10.85 1.84 3.07
C HIS A 126 11.71 0.94 2.17
N GLN A 127 12.49 0.04 2.76
CA GLN A 127 13.33 -0.90 2.00
C GLN A 127 12.51 -1.77 1.03
N ASN A 128 11.31 -2.22 1.42
CA ASN A 128 10.43 -3.00 0.54
C ASN A 128 9.89 -2.15 -0.62
N THR A 129 9.56 -0.88 -0.39
CA THR A 129 9.21 0.05 -1.47
C THR A 129 10.34 0.14 -2.51
N ALA A 130 11.60 0.25 -2.06
CA ALA A 130 12.74 0.25 -2.96
C ALA A 130 12.91 -1.09 -3.71
N LEU A 131 12.63 -2.22 -3.04
CA LEU A 131 12.65 -3.55 -3.64
C LEU A 131 11.60 -3.64 -4.77
N TRP A 132 10.35 -3.27 -4.51
CA TRP A 132 9.27 -3.32 -5.49
C TRP A 132 9.53 -2.40 -6.68
N LEU A 133 10.04 -1.19 -6.46
CA LEU A 133 10.44 -0.28 -7.53
C LEU A 133 11.64 -0.78 -8.34
N GLY A 134 12.43 -1.71 -7.80
CA GLY A 134 13.61 -2.29 -8.43
C GLY A 134 13.40 -3.62 -9.13
N THR A 135 12.22 -4.23 -9.03
CA THR A 135 11.91 -5.58 -9.54
C THR A 135 10.66 -5.57 -10.43
N HIS A 136 10.37 -6.70 -11.09
CA HIS A 136 9.08 -6.92 -11.72
C HIS A 136 8.03 -7.24 -10.65
N VAL A 137 6.91 -6.53 -10.68
CA VAL A 137 5.76 -6.80 -9.81
C VAL A 137 4.60 -7.28 -10.67
N ASP A 138 4.14 -8.50 -10.42
CA ASP A 138 2.92 -9.06 -11.02
C ASP A 138 1.73 -8.71 -10.12
N SER A 139 1.09 -7.58 -10.40
CA SER A 139 -0.13 -7.14 -9.73
C SER A 139 -1.34 -7.87 -10.31
N ARG A 140 -1.58 -9.09 -9.79
CA ARG A 140 -2.64 -9.97 -10.30
C ARG A 140 -4.04 -9.38 -10.14
N TRP A 141 -4.26 -8.59 -9.11
CA TRP A 141 -5.55 -7.93 -8.89
C TRP A 141 -5.82 -6.78 -9.87
N GLU A 142 -4.75 -6.12 -10.38
CA GLU A 142 -4.83 -5.12 -11.47
C GLU A 142 -4.72 -5.75 -12.86
N GLN A 143 -4.36 -7.03 -12.95
CA GLN A 143 -4.01 -7.71 -14.19
C GLN A 143 -2.89 -6.99 -14.97
N ARG A 144 -1.88 -6.53 -14.23
CA ARG A 144 -0.79 -5.70 -14.76
C ARG A 144 0.56 -6.13 -14.20
N ILE A 145 1.57 -6.12 -15.10
CA ILE A 145 2.97 -6.31 -14.71
C ILE A 145 3.66 -4.95 -14.73
N TYR A 146 4.27 -4.60 -13.61
CA TYR A 146 5.08 -3.40 -13.47
C TYR A 146 6.56 -3.76 -13.65
N PRO A 147 7.25 -3.19 -14.65
CA PRO A 147 8.67 -3.39 -14.83
C PRO A 147 9.45 -2.60 -13.77
N PRO A 148 10.71 -3.00 -13.47
CA PRO A 148 11.56 -2.22 -12.57
C PRO A 148 11.79 -0.81 -13.13
N LEU A 149 11.71 0.19 -12.25
CA LEU A 149 12.00 1.56 -12.62
C LEU A 149 13.50 1.77 -12.92
N PRO A 150 13.85 2.78 -13.73
CA PRO A 150 15.24 3.19 -13.93
C PRO A 150 15.95 3.52 -12.60
N ALA A 151 17.26 3.37 -12.54
CA ALA A 151 18.03 3.61 -11.31
C ALA A 151 17.78 5.00 -10.70
N ALA A 152 17.64 6.05 -11.53
CA ALA A 152 17.35 7.40 -11.07
C ALA A 152 15.97 7.55 -10.41
N ALA A 153 15.03 6.63 -10.66
CA ALA A 153 13.69 6.66 -10.09
C ALA A 153 13.55 5.85 -8.79
N ARG A 154 14.64 5.20 -8.36
CA ARG A 154 14.61 4.34 -7.17
C ARG A 154 15.02 5.11 -5.92
N PRO A 155 14.54 4.73 -4.71
CA PRO A 155 14.98 5.33 -3.46
C PRO A 155 16.50 5.27 -3.31
N THR A 156 17.09 6.40 -2.92
CA THR A 156 18.52 6.55 -2.64
C THR A 156 18.85 6.42 -1.16
N GLN A 157 17.84 6.56 -0.31
CA GLN A 157 17.92 6.30 1.13
C GLN A 157 16.74 5.44 1.57
N THR A 158 17.03 4.34 2.23
CA THR A 158 16.01 3.41 2.73
C THR A 158 16.15 3.16 4.22
N PHE A 159 15.05 2.76 4.85
CA PHE A 159 15.02 2.30 6.23
C PHE A 159 14.01 1.14 6.35
N TYR A 160 14.15 0.30 7.36
CA TYR A 160 13.35 -0.91 7.49
C TYR A 160 12.50 -0.94 8.76
N TYR A 161 12.90 -0.22 9.82
CA TYR A 161 12.17 -0.18 11.10
C TYR A 161 12.53 1.08 11.90
N GLY A 162 11.72 1.33 12.92
CA GLY A 162 11.94 2.39 13.89
C GLY A 162 11.42 3.76 13.45
N ASP A 163 11.35 4.63 14.43
CA ASP A 163 11.03 6.05 14.24
C ASP A 163 12.25 6.79 13.72
N GLN A 164 12.05 7.59 12.70
CA GLN A 164 13.06 8.41 12.06
C GLN A 164 12.70 9.90 12.19
N LYS A 165 13.71 10.74 12.10
CA LYS A 165 13.54 12.20 12.07
C LYS A 165 14.35 12.80 10.94
N LEU A 166 13.85 13.86 10.36
CA LEU A 166 14.53 14.68 9.37
C LEU A 166 14.29 16.15 9.69
N SER A 167 15.36 16.92 9.90
CA SER A 167 15.27 18.38 9.94
C SER A 167 15.34 18.93 8.52
N PHE A 168 14.34 19.67 8.07
CA PHE A 168 14.27 20.24 6.74
C PHE A 168 13.51 21.58 6.77
N GLY A 169 14.07 22.62 6.17
CA GLY A 169 13.44 23.94 6.09
C GLY A 169 13.10 24.57 7.46
N GLY A 170 13.86 24.23 8.50
CA GLY A 170 13.60 24.67 9.87
C GLY A 170 12.45 23.94 10.55
N GLN A 171 12.06 22.77 10.03
CA GLN A 171 11.05 21.87 10.62
C GLN A 171 11.67 20.51 10.95
N ASP A 172 11.22 19.91 12.04
CA ASP A 172 11.56 18.54 12.40
C ASP A 172 10.40 17.62 12.00
N LEU A 173 10.62 16.84 10.96
CA LEU A 173 9.69 15.83 10.47
C LEU A 173 9.92 14.52 11.23
N GLN A 174 8.86 13.77 11.45
CA GLN A 174 8.90 12.43 11.98
C GLN A 174 8.35 11.48 10.94
N TYR A 175 9.01 10.37 10.68
CA TYR A 175 8.50 9.35 9.76
C TYR A 175 8.84 7.96 10.27
N ALA A 176 7.99 7.01 9.99
CA ALA A 176 8.19 5.63 10.42
C ALA A 176 7.50 4.64 9.50
N VAL A 177 7.94 3.39 9.64
CA VAL A 177 7.35 2.24 8.97
C VAL A 177 6.00 1.91 9.59
N MET A 178 5.06 1.53 8.74
CA MET A 178 3.78 0.97 9.15
C MET A 178 3.82 -0.57 9.12
N PRO A 179 2.95 -1.26 9.86
CA PRO A 179 2.68 -2.67 9.60
C PRO A 179 2.30 -2.91 8.14
N GLN A 180 2.40 -4.15 7.67
CA GLN A 180 1.94 -4.57 6.34
C GLN A 180 0.44 -4.27 6.20
N ALA A 181 0.10 -3.08 5.71
CA ALA A 181 -1.25 -2.55 5.67
C ALA A 181 -1.78 -2.52 4.23
N HIS A 182 -1.53 -1.42 3.49
CA HIS A 182 -1.85 -1.33 2.08
C HIS A 182 -0.84 -2.12 1.23
N THR A 183 0.45 -2.00 1.56
CA THR A 183 1.58 -2.80 1.09
C THR A 183 2.44 -3.23 2.29
N ASP A 184 3.57 -3.91 2.04
CA ASP A 184 4.59 -4.18 3.08
C ASP A 184 5.68 -3.10 3.16
N GLY A 185 5.53 -2.04 2.38
CA GLY A 185 6.47 -0.92 2.31
C GLY A 185 5.88 0.42 2.75
N ASP A 186 4.75 0.42 3.45
CA ASP A 186 4.05 1.63 3.83
C ASP A 186 4.81 2.42 4.91
N ILE A 187 4.86 3.74 4.74
CA ILE A 187 5.36 4.68 5.73
C ILE A 187 4.37 5.83 5.95
N TYR A 188 4.45 6.45 7.12
CA TYR A 188 3.84 7.77 7.32
C TYR A 188 4.91 8.84 7.46
N VAL A 189 4.54 10.10 7.15
CA VAL A 189 5.34 11.29 7.43
C VAL A 189 4.49 12.27 8.24
N PHE A 190 4.99 12.70 9.40
CA PHE A 190 4.30 13.62 10.31
C PHE A 190 5.04 14.95 10.40
N PHE A 191 4.29 16.02 10.25
CA PHE A 191 4.72 17.42 10.38
C PHE A 191 4.19 17.99 11.72
N PRO A 192 4.95 17.89 12.81
CA PRO A 192 4.44 18.25 14.14
C PRO A 192 4.00 19.71 14.27
N ARG A 193 4.72 20.64 13.62
CA ARG A 193 4.42 22.08 13.69
C ARG A 193 3.05 22.42 13.09
N GLU A 194 2.75 21.82 11.95
CA GLU A 194 1.50 22.04 11.22
C GLU A 194 0.38 21.10 11.69
N ASN A 195 0.71 20.12 12.54
CA ASN A 195 -0.15 19.03 12.98
C ASN A 195 -0.79 18.30 11.77
N VAL A 196 0.06 17.87 10.83
CA VAL A 196 -0.32 17.18 9.59
C VAL A 196 0.36 15.83 9.52
N LEU A 197 -0.43 14.77 9.34
CA LEU A 197 0.04 13.41 9.12
C LEU A 197 -0.24 13.00 7.66
N VAL A 198 0.77 12.54 6.94
CA VAL A 198 0.64 11.94 5.60
C VAL A 198 0.79 10.44 5.74
N ALA A 199 -0.21 9.69 5.31
CA ALA A 199 -0.30 8.25 5.58
C ALA A 199 -0.44 7.37 4.34
N GLY A 200 -0.36 7.96 3.14
CA GLY A 200 -0.54 7.19 1.89
C GLY A 200 -1.87 6.44 1.86
N ASP A 201 -1.91 5.33 1.16
CA ASP A 201 -3.12 4.54 0.92
C ASP A 201 -3.52 3.64 2.11
N VAL A 202 -2.79 3.69 3.23
CA VAL A 202 -3.25 3.11 4.50
C VAL A 202 -4.49 3.82 4.99
N VAL A 203 -4.62 5.11 4.69
CA VAL A 203 -5.82 5.89 4.98
C VAL A 203 -6.62 6.09 3.71
N SER A 204 -7.85 5.62 3.73
CA SER A 204 -8.78 5.75 2.61
C SER A 204 -9.33 7.18 2.46
N GLY A 205 -9.52 7.62 1.24
CA GLY A 205 -10.20 8.88 0.88
C GLY A 205 -11.70 8.92 1.18
N GLY A 206 -12.27 7.85 1.75
CA GLY A 206 -13.70 7.75 2.10
C GLY A 206 -14.42 6.60 1.41
N GLN A 207 -13.68 5.78 0.68
CA GLN A 207 -14.15 4.52 0.08
C GLN A 207 -13.55 3.32 0.84
N TYR A 208 -13.97 2.11 0.52
CA TYR A 208 -13.29 0.92 1.02
C TYR A 208 -11.81 0.96 0.67
N PRO A 209 -10.88 0.66 1.61
CA PRO A 209 -9.46 0.70 1.35
C PRO A 209 -9.01 -0.39 0.38
N LEU A 210 -7.99 -0.12 -0.40
CA LEU A 210 -7.30 -1.12 -1.21
C LEU A 210 -6.27 -1.86 -0.36
N LEU A 211 -6.08 -3.14 -0.68
CA LEU A 211 -5.09 -4.02 -0.06
C LEU A 211 -4.29 -4.68 -1.17
N ASP A 212 -3.05 -4.30 -1.34
CA ASP A 212 -2.19 -4.93 -2.35
C ASP A 212 -1.54 -6.20 -1.79
N TRP A 213 -2.31 -7.29 -1.78
CA TRP A 213 -1.83 -8.57 -1.29
C TRP A 213 -0.67 -9.14 -2.13
N CYS A 214 -0.48 -8.68 -3.38
CA CYS A 214 0.67 -9.08 -4.21
C CYS A 214 2.00 -8.57 -3.64
N THR A 215 1.95 -7.47 -2.89
CA THR A 215 3.09 -6.93 -2.13
C THR A 215 2.82 -6.95 -0.62
N ASN A 216 2.20 -8.05 -0.17
CA ASN A 216 1.97 -8.41 1.24
C ASN A 216 1.08 -7.43 2.04
N GLY A 217 0.30 -6.57 1.39
CA GLY A 217 -0.75 -5.80 2.07
C GLY A 217 -1.89 -6.69 2.51
N TRP A 218 -2.43 -6.49 3.72
CA TRP A 218 -3.54 -7.29 4.22
C TRP A 218 -4.37 -6.59 5.30
N LEU A 219 -5.60 -7.07 5.49
CA LEU A 219 -6.59 -6.39 6.31
C LEU A 219 -6.21 -6.29 7.80
N GLY A 220 -5.52 -7.30 8.36
CA GLY A 220 -5.08 -7.26 9.76
C GLY A 220 -3.95 -6.25 9.97
N GLY A 221 -3.00 -6.15 9.04
CA GLY A 221 -1.99 -5.11 9.05
C GLY A 221 -2.59 -3.71 8.88
N MET A 222 -3.65 -3.57 8.06
CA MET A 222 -4.41 -2.32 7.95
C MET A 222 -5.01 -1.91 9.30
N VAL A 223 -5.61 -2.83 10.05
CA VAL A 223 -6.14 -2.57 11.41
C VAL A 223 -5.03 -2.11 12.36
N GLU A 224 -3.88 -2.81 12.37
CA GLU A 224 -2.72 -2.45 13.21
C GLU A 224 -2.10 -1.10 12.79
N GLY A 225 -1.99 -0.83 11.48
CA GLY A 225 -1.50 0.42 10.94
C GLY A 225 -2.37 1.61 11.36
N LEU A 226 -3.69 1.47 11.19
CA LEU A 226 -4.64 2.49 11.61
C LEU A 226 -4.60 2.72 13.13
N ALA A 227 -4.46 1.65 13.93
CA ALA A 227 -4.32 1.78 15.38
C ALA A 227 -3.03 2.55 15.76
N THR A 228 -1.93 2.32 15.05
CA THR A 228 -0.67 3.06 15.20
C THR A 228 -0.86 4.54 14.90
N LEU A 229 -1.52 4.89 13.79
CA LEU A 229 -1.80 6.28 13.42
C LEU A 229 -2.74 6.96 14.43
N ILE A 230 -3.80 6.28 14.89
CA ILE A 230 -4.75 6.79 15.89
C ILE A 230 -4.02 7.14 17.20
N ALA A 231 -3.06 6.33 17.62
CA ALA A 231 -2.25 6.61 18.82
C ALA A 231 -1.28 7.78 18.63
N LYS A 232 -0.86 8.06 17.38
CA LYS A 232 0.07 9.13 17.02
C LYS A 232 -0.57 10.51 16.97
N VAL A 233 -1.87 10.60 16.62
CA VAL A 233 -2.58 11.84 16.30
C VAL A 233 -3.53 12.28 17.43
N ASP A 234 -3.80 13.58 17.49
CA ASP A 234 -4.84 14.18 18.33
C ASP A 234 -6.12 14.49 17.53
N GLY A 235 -7.08 15.18 18.16
CA GLY A 235 -8.37 15.53 17.54
C GLY A 235 -8.28 16.55 16.41
N ASP A 236 -7.24 17.38 16.42
CA ASP A 236 -7.04 18.49 15.49
C ASP A 236 -6.07 18.14 14.35
N THR A 237 -5.45 16.96 14.40
CA THR A 237 -4.53 16.51 13.38
C THR A 237 -5.23 16.35 12.05
N ARG A 238 -4.72 17.01 11.00
CA ARG A 238 -5.14 16.84 9.61
C ARG A 238 -4.41 15.65 9.01
N ILE A 239 -5.17 14.69 8.54
CA ILE A 239 -4.62 13.43 8.03
C ILE A 239 -4.81 13.40 6.53
N ILE A 240 -3.72 13.22 5.81
CA ILE A 240 -3.69 13.22 4.35
C ILE A 240 -3.61 11.77 3.88
N PRO A 241 -4.68 11.26 3.24
CA PRO A 241 -4.64 9.96 2.57
C PRO A 241 -3.82 10.04 1.29
N GLY A 242 -3.53 8.90 0.66
CA GLY A 242 -2.86 8.87 -0.64
C GLY A 242 -3.70 9.49 -1.76
N ASP A 243 -5.02 9.47 -1.63
CA ASP A 243 -5.96 10.14 -2.53
C ASP A 243 -7.22 10.60 -1.78
N GLY A 244 -7.89 11.63 -2.30
CA GLY A 244 -9.14 12.15 -1.74
C GLY A 244 -8.97 13.25 -0.70
N PRO A 245 -10.03 13.55 0.08
CA PRO A 245 -10.07 14.70 0.99
C PRO A 245 -9.25 14.46 2.26
N VAL A 246 -8.85 15.56 2.91
CA VAL A 246 -8.26 15.55 4.26
C VAL A 246 -9.18 14.83 5.23
N ARG A 247 -8.61 13.97 6.08
CA ARG A 247 -9.30 13.12 7.04
C ARG A 247 -9.02 13.57 8.46
N SER A 248 -9.85 13.11 9.40
CA SER A 248 -9.77 13.34 10.83
C SER A 248 -9.41 12.06 11.59
N LYS A 249 -9.04 12.20 12.87
CA LYS A 249 -8.88 11.04 13.77
C LYS A 249 -10.16 10.18 13.85
N ALA A 250 -11.33 10.80 13.81
CA ALA A 250 -12.61 10.07 13.81
C ALA A 250 -12.78 9.20 12.54
N ASP A 251 -12.29 9.68 11.39
CA ASP A 251 -12.30 8.90 10.16
C ASP A 251 -11.37 7.69 10.24
N LEU A 252 -10.17 7.85 10.83
CA LEU A 252 -9.27 6.71 11.07
C LEU A 252 -9.91 5.66 11.98
N MET A 253 -10.56 6.10 13.06
CA MET A 253 -11.27 5.20 13.98
C MET A 253 -12.37 4.44 13.26
N ALA A 254 -13.18 5.13 12.45
CA ALA A 254 -14.24 4.50 11.69
C ALA A 254 -13.73 3.51 10.64
N GLN A 255 -12.61 3.82 9.95
CA GLN A 255 -11.98 2.90 9.02
C GLN A 255 -11.42 1.67 9.74
N ARG A 256 -10.72 1.86 10.87
CA ARG A 256 -10.20 0.75 11.68
C ARG A 256 -11.32 -0.17 12.15
N ASP A 257 -12.39 0.38 12.69
CA ASP A 257 -13.51 -0.40 13.25
C ASP A 257 -14.20 -1.22 12.16
N MET A 258 -14.43 -0.62 10.99
CA MET A 258 -14.95 -1.33 9.81
C MET A 258 -14.00 -2.45 9.38
N CYS A 259 -12.71 -2.17 9.21
CA CYS A 259 -11.72 -3.17 8.81
C CYS A 259 -11.62 -4.32 9.82
N GLN A 260 -11.64 -4.02 11.12
CA GLN A 260 -11.58 -5.01 12.19
C GLN A 260 -12.81 -5.94 12.19
N GLU A 261 -14.01 -5.38 12.02
CA GLU A 261 -15.24 -6.17 11.96
C GLU A 261 -15.26 -7.09 10.74
N VAL A 262 -14.91 -6.56 9.56
CA VAL A 262 -14.86 -7.37 8.32
C VAL A 262 -13.77 -8.45 8.42
N LEU A 263 -12.61 -8.16 9.00
CA LEU A 263 -11.56 -9.14 9.25
C LEU A 263 -12.07 -10.32 10.11
N GLY A 264 -12.82 -10.01 11.16
CA GLY A 264 -13.42 -11.04 12.04
C GLY A 264 -14.42 -11.93 11.29
N ARG A 265 -15.24 -11.36 10.42
CA ARG A 265 -16.21 -12.08 9.59
C ARG A 265 -15.52 -12.97 8.55
N ILE A 266 -14.52 -12.45 7.86
CA ILE A 266 -13.69 -13.23 6.92
C ILE A 266 -13.02 -14.39 7.69
N GLY A 267 -12.39 -14.10 8.82
CA GLY A 267 -11.75 -15.14 9.65
C GLY A 267 -12.73 -16.23 10.08
N THR A 268 -13.94 -15.83 10.52
CA THR A 268 -14.98 -16.79 10.91
C THR A 268 -15.40 -17.68 9.73
N SER A 269 -15.58 -17.10 8.55
CA SER A 269 -15.91 -17.81 7.31
C SER A 269 -14.80 -18.81 6.92
N TYR A 270 -13.55 -18.41 6.97
CA TYR A 270 -12.40 -19.30 6.72
C TYR A 270 -12.38 -20.50 7.65
N PHE A 271 -12.60 -20.32 8.95
CA PHE A 271 -12.55 -21.43 9.91
C PHE A 271 -13.79 -22.34 9.87
N LYS A 272 -14.89 -21.87 9.28
CA LYS A 272 -16.04 -22.73 8.94
C LYS A 272 -15.82 -23.54 7.68
N GLY A 273 -14.83 -23.17 6.85
CA GLY A 273 -14.60 -23.76 5.54
C GLY A 273 -15.57 -23.25 4.47
N ASP A 274 -16.12 -22.03 4.66
CA ASP A 274 -17.01 -21.41 3.68
C ASP A 274 -16.27 -21.13 2.38
N THR A 275 -16.94 -21.28 1.24
CA THR A 275 -16.41 -20.85 -0.06
C THR A 275 -16.49 -19.34 -0.21
N TRP A 276 -15.81 -18.82 -1.23
CA TRP A 276 -15.92 -17.40 -1.60
C TRP A 276 -17.37 -16.97 -1.83
N GLU A 277 -18.14 -17.78 -2.53
CA GLU A 277 -19.56 -17.51 -2.82
C GLU A 277 -20.39 -17.46 -1.55
N GLN A 278 -20.12 -18.34 -0.58
CA GLN A 278 -20.79 -18.34 0.72
C GLN A 278 -20.43 -17.10 1.55
N LEU A 279 -19.13 -16.68 1.54
CA LEU A 279 -18.71 -15.43 2.17
C LEU A 279 -19.43 -14.23 1.57
N VAL A 280 -19.45 -14.11 0.24
CA VAL A 280 -20.14 -13.00 -0.45
C VAL A 280 -21.65 -13.02 -0.15
N ALA A 281 -22.29 -14.19 -0.19
CA ALA A 281 -23.70 -14.33 0.12
C ALA A 281 -24.06 -13.94 1.56
N SER A 282 -23.12 -14.06 2.51
CA SER A 282 -23.29 -13.61 3.89
C SER A 282 -23.32 -12.08 4.05
N ARG A 283 -22.91 -11.33 3.01
CA ARG A 283 -22.86 -9.87 2.99
C ARG A 283 -22.10 -9.27 4.18
N PRO A 284 -20.80 -9.62 4.36
CA PRO A 284 -20.04 -9.28 5.57
C PRO A 284 -19.77 -7.78 5.74
N THR A 285 -20.10 -6.95 4.75
CA THR A 285 -19.86 -5.50 4.72
C THR A 285 -21.16 -4.68 4.78
N ARG A 286 -22.34 -5.33 4.74
CA ARG A 286 -23.64 -4.70 4.47
C ARG A 286 -23.91 -3.38 5.21
N GLU A 287 -23.63 -3.29 6.49
CA GLU A 287 -23.87 -2.08 7.28
C GLU A 287 -22.90 -0.94 6.99
N PHE A 288 -21.78 -1.25 6.32
CA PHE A 288 -20.75 -0.29 5.97
C PHE A 288 -20.90 0.26 4.55
N ASP A 289 -21.63 -0.45 3.66
CA ASP A 289 -21.71 -0.15 2.23
C ASP A 289 -22.24 1.27 1.96
N ALA A 290 -23.20 1.74 2.77
CA ALA A 290 -23.75 3.08 2.62
C ALA A 290 -22.71 4.20 2.83
N ARG A 291 -21.70 3.97 3.67
CA ARG A 291 -20.62 4.93 3.93
C ARG A 291 -19.43 4.73 3.01
N TRP A 292 -19.05 3.47 2.72
CA TRP A 292 -17.78 3.11 2.09
C TRP A 292 -17.91 2.76 0.61
N GLY A 293 -19.14 2.66 0.08
CA GLY A 293 -19.43 2.38 -1.32
C GLY A 293 -19.48 0.89 -1.66
N ASN A 294 -19.09 0.54 -2.88
CA ASN A 294 -19.10 -0.85 -3.35
C ASN A 294 -17.99 -1.68 -2.69
N PRO A 295 -18.33 -2.78 -1.98
CA PRO A 295 -17.37 -3.61 -1.26
C PRO A 295 -16.65 -4.66 -2.13
N ASP A 296 -17.06 -4.89 -3.39
CA ASP A 296 -16.66 -6.08 -4.15
C ASP A 296 -15.13 -6.23 -4.25
N GLN A 297 -14.44 -5.15 -4.63
CA GLN A 297 -12.99 -5.15 -4.75
C GLN A 297 -12.31 -5.30 -3.39
N PHE A 298 -12.73 -4.52 -2.41
CA PHE A 298 -12.19 -4.58 -1.05
C PHE A 298 -12.32 -5.99 -0.46
N LEU A 299 -13.53 -6.57 -0.55
CA LEU A 299 -13.81 -7.90 -0.02
C LEU A 299 -12.97 -8.98 -0.71
N LYS A 300 -12.80 -8.87 -2.03
CA LYS A 300 -11.96 -9.78 -2.81
C LYS A 300 -10.50 -9.70 -2.39
N LEU A 301 -9.94 -8.50 -2.29
CA LEU A 301 -8.56 -8.28 -1.89
C LEU A 301 -8.31 -8.70 -0.44
N ALA A 302 -9.26 -8.40 0.46
CA ALA A 302 -9.18 -8.82 1.85
C ALA A 302 -9.24 -10.35 2.01
N TYR A 303 -10.07 -11.03 1.22
CA TYR A 303 -10.17 -12.49 1.21
C TYR A 303 -8.88 -13.13 0.68
N GLU A 304 -8.35 -12.68 -0.45
CA GLU A 304 -7.12 -13.21 -1.03
C GLU A 304 -5.90 -12.96 -0.15
N GLY A 305 -5.76 -11.75 0.40
CA GLY A 305 -4.69 -11.43 1.34
C GLY A 305 -4.75 -12.22 2.63
N ALA A 306 -5.96 -12.53 3.12
CA ALA A 306 -6.14 -13.29 4.35
C ALA A 306 -5.56 -14.71 4.29
N TRP A 307 -5.52 -15.33 3.10
CA TRP A 307 -5.00 -16.69 2.91
C TRP A 307 -3.54 -16.83 3.37
N TYR A 308 -2.72 -15.83 3.11
CA TYR A 308 -1.31 -15.82 3.49
C TYR A 308 -1.12 -15.57 5.00
N HIS A 309 -2.15 -15.10 5.69
CA HIS A 309 -2.12 -14.69 7.10
C HIS A 309 -3.07 -15.53 8.00
N VAL A 310 -3.38 -16.76 7.60
CA VAL A 310 -4.31 -17.64 8.36
C VAL A 310 -3.89 -17.83 9.82
N ASN A 311 -2.58 -17.92 10.11
CA ASN A 311 -2.08 -18.06 11.47
C ASN A 311 -2.28 -16.79 12.32
N GLU A 312 -2.17 -15.63 11.71
CA GLU A 312 -2.42 -14.32 12.34
C GLU A 312 -3.91 -14.13 12.59
N ILE A 313 -4.77 -14.51 11.63
CA ILE A 313 -6.23 -14.45 11.76
C ILE A 313 -6.73 -15.27 12.96
N ARG A 314 -6.11 -16.40 13.25
CA ARG A 314 -6.43 -17.19 14.46
C ARG A 314 -6.33 -16.39 15.75
N ARG A 315 -5.40 -15.43 15.84
CA ARG A 315 -5.23 -14.57 17.01
C ARG A 315 -6.40 -13.60 17.20
N TYR A 316 -7.08 -13.24 16.11
CA TYR A 316 -8.24 -12.33 16.13
C TYR A 316 -9.57 -13.06 16.30
N THR A 317 -9.67 -14.33 15.87
CA THR A 317 -10.92 -15.09 15.87
C THR A 317 -11.06 -16.06 17.04
N PHE A 318 -9.95 -16.54 17.62
CA PHE A 318 -9.96 -17.54 18.69
C PHE A 318 -9.53 -16.93 20.03
N ARG A 319 -10.51 -16.49 20.85
CA ARG A 319 -10.34 -16.44 22.31
C ARG A 319 -11.16 -17.57 22.92
N PRO A 320 -10.53 -18.58 23.60
CA PRO A 320 -11.26 -19.60 24.32
C PRO A 320 -12.17 -18.95 25.38
N GLY A 321 -13.47 -19.21 25.31
CA GLY A 321 -14.42 -18.80 26.34
C GLY A 321 -15.20 -17.51 26.13
N THR A 322 -14.99 -16.77 25.04
CA THR A 322 -15.83 -15.62 24.71
C THR A 322 -16.49 -15.87 23.35
N GLY A 323 -17.79 -16.04 23.30
CA GLY A 323 -18.56 -16.21 22.07
C GLY A 323 -18.64 -14.93 21.22
N GLY A 324 -17.65 -14.06 21.29
CA GLY A 324 -17.58 -12.81 20.57
C GLY A 324 -16.13 -12.31 20.43
N PHE A 325 -15.91 -11.60 19.36
CA PHE A 325 -14.71 -10.88 19.01
C PHE A 325 -14.40 -9.86 20.11
N ALA A 326 -13.32 -10.03 20.86
CA ALA A 326 -12.81 -8.94 21.70
C ALA A 326 -11.65 -8.27 20.96
N PRO A 327 -11.68 -6.93 20.78
CA PRO A 327 -10.57 -6.21 20.15
C PRO A 327 -9.28 -6.53 20.91
N GLY A 328 -8.24 -6.94 20.19
CA GLY A 328 -6.91 -7.15 20.75
C GLY A 328 -6.44 -5.84 21.36
N GLY A 329 -6.20 -5.83 22.67
CA GLY A 329 -5.52 -4.71 23.30
C GLY A 329 -4.15 -4.49 22.65
N PRO A 330 -3.56 -3.28 22.80
CA PRO A 330 -2.27 -2.97 22.22
C PRO A 330 -1.25 -4.02 22.68
N ARG A 331 -0.43 -4.49 21.73
CA ARG A 331 0.75 -5.31 22.02
C ARG A 331 1.57 -4.58 23.09
N PRO A 332 2.00 -5.24 24.16
CA PRO A 332 2.95 -4.61 25.07
C PRO A 332 4.19 -4.24 24.26
N ALA A 333 4.58 -2.98 24.32
CA ALA A 333 5.81 -2.48 23.72
C ALA A 333 6.97 -3.35 24.25
N GLY A 334 7.57 -4.19 23.39
CA GLY A 334 8.67 -5.05 23.80
C GLY A 334 8.60 -6.51 23.36
N ALA A 335 7.50 -7.01 22.79
CA ALA A 335 7.48 -8.36 22.21
C ALA A 335 8.30 -8.39 20.91
N ARG A 336 9.60 -8.60 21.03
CA ARG A 336 10.49 -8.92 19.91
C ARG A 336 9.98 -10.18 19.23
N ALA A 337 9.70 -10.10 17.93
CA ALA A 337 9.62 -11.29 17.09
C ALA A 337 10.94 -12.03 17.25
N GLY A 338 10.88 -13.28 17.74
CA GLY A 338 12.05 -14.12 17.92
C GLY A 338 12.76 -14.25 16.56
N ARG A 339 13.95 -13.70 16.49
CA ARG A 339 14.89 -13.91 15.39
C ARG A 339 15.18 -15.40 15.35
N PRO A 340 15.08 -16.11 14.22
CA PRO A 340 15.67 -17.45 14.13
C PRO A 340 17.16 -17.33 14.41
N ALA A 341 17.68 -18.12 15.35
CA ALA A 341 19.08 -18.19 15.66
C ALA A 341 19.85 -18.59 14.40
N VAL A 342 20.73 -17.72 13.94
CA VAL A 342 21.76 -18.06 12.96
C VAL A 342 22.73 -18.97 13.70
N PRO A 343 23.04 -20.19 13.23
CA PRO A 343 24.05 -21.02 13.87
C PRO A 343 25.41 -20.29 13.79
N GLU A 344 26.03 -20.05 14.93
CA GLU A 344 27.40 -19.57 15.00
C GLU A 344 28.32 -20.56 14.26
N ALA A 345 29.05 -20.05 13.28
CA ALA A 345 30.12 -20.79 12.63
C ALA A 345 31.19 -21.14 13.69
N GLY A 346 31.38 -22.44 13.92
CA GLY A 346 32.29 -22.97 14.90
C GLY A 346 33.70 -22.43 14.70
N GLN A 347 34.27 -21.94 15.79
CA GLN A 347 35.69 -21.65 15.90
C GLN A 347 36.47 -22.95 15.74
N ALA A 348 37.23 -23.05 14.64
CA ALA A 348 38.20 -24.11 14.46
C ALA A 348 39.37 -23.93 15.47
N ALA A 349 39.52 -24.90 16.37
CA ALA A 349 40.59 -24.98 17.33
C ALA A 349 41.95 -25.06 16.59
N GLY A 350 42.79 -24.09 16.81
CA GLY A 350 44.18 -24.10 16.37
C GLY A 350 45.01 -25.08 17.21
N SER A 351 45.55 -26.12 16.60
CA SER A 351 46.59 -26.93 17.17
C SER A 351 47.98 -26.27 16.92
N ARG A 352 48.68 -26.01 18.02
CA ARG A 352 50.09 -25.68 18.04
C ARG A 352 50.93 -26.88 17.57
N ALA A 353 51.89 -26.64 16.69
CA ALA A 353 53.15 -27.40 16.67
C ALA A 353 54.24 -26.58 15.94
N GLY A 354 55.27 -26.25 16.68
CA GLY A 354 56.69 -26.53 16.41
C GLY A 354 57.41 -25.56 15.48
N GLN A 355 58.16 -24.63 16.06
CA GLN A 355 59.39 -24.15 15.47
C GLN A 355 60.47 -25.26 15.50
N PRO A 356 61.46 -25.28 14.56
CA PRO A 356 62.70 -24.65 14.90
C PRO A 356 63.43 -23.89 13.75
N GLY A 357 64.17 -22.93 14.12
CA GLY A 357 65.32 -22.21 13.82
C GLY A 357 66.13 -22.47 12.55
N GLY A 358 66.80 -21.41 12.07
CA GLY A 358 67.95 -21.55 11.14
C GLY A 358 68.23 -20.26 10.38
N ALA A 359 69.21 -19.58 10.86
CA ALA A 359 70.06 -18.54 10.38
C ALA A 359 70.38 -18.48 8.87
N GLY A 360 70.76 -17.27 8.40
CA GLY A 360 71.72 -17.13 7.31
C GLY A 360 71.46 -15.95 6.37
N ALA A 361 72.04 -14.86 6.66
CA ALA A 361 72.99 -13.97 5.94
C ALA A 361 72.83 -13.78 4.41
N GLY A 362 72.83 -12.51 4.00
CA GLY A 362 73.75 -12.07 2.98
C GLY A 362 73.16 -11.49 1.68
N ARG A 363 73.34 -10.22 1.58
CA ARG A 363 73.48 -9.27 0.47
C ARG A 363 72.19 -8.55 -0.02
#